data_46cb1fc4f8895eb8ca6d8d698249fac0
#
_entry.id   46cb1fc4f8895eb8ca6d8d698249fac0
#
_cell.length_a   1.000
_cell.length_b   1.000
_cell.length_c   1.000
_cell.angle_alpha   90.00
_cell.angle_beta   90.00
_cell.angle_gamma   90.00
#
_symmetry.space_group_name_H-M   'P 1'
#
loop_
_entity.id
_entity.type
_entity.pdbx_description
1 polymer ?
#
loop_
_entity_poly.entity_id
_entity_poly.type
_entity_poly.pdbx_seq_one_letter_code
_entity_poly.pdbx_strand_id
1 'polypeptide(L)'
;MKKKVTSTDIAHAAGVSQSTVSMILNKKYDVSFAKETVEKVENAAKELGYVPPKRKTRKGTKREKLRVVFCPNLTNPYYVMLLQGIEAHAKEKGFGLFVCNTQRDLRMEERYLKMMWQLRPLGIIYTCNPSHCFMDLVGEIAEQIPVAI
;
A
#
# COMPACT_ATOMS: atom_id res chain seq x y z
N MET A 1 -3.26 38.66 3.48
CA MET A 1 -3.23 37.20 3.32
C MET A 1 -1.79 36.73 3.46
N LYS A 2 -1.42 35.90 4.45
CA LYS A 2 -0.06 35.37 4.59
C LYS A 2 0.21 34.37 3.44
N LYS A 3 1.22 34.62 2.63
CA LYS A 3 1.66 33.75 1.53
C LYS A 3 2.05 32.40 2.11
N LYS A 4 1.45 31.33 1.60
CA LYS A 4 1.74 29.97 2.06
C LYS A 4 3.14 29.58 1.63
N VAL A 5 4.00 29.22 2.59
CA VAL A 5 5.37 28.79 2.31
C VAL A 5 5.36 27.51 1.48
N THR A 6 6.19 27.47 0.44
CA THR A 6 6.30 26.38 -0.52
C THR A 6 7.62 25.63 -0.38
N SER A 7 7.74 24.44 -0.96
CA SER A 7 9.01 23.72 -1.02
C SER A 7 10.11 24.47 -1.79
N THR A 8 9.71 25.37 -2.69
CA THR A 8 10.63 26.24 -3.43
C THR A 8 11.24 27.29 -2.51
N ASP A 9 10.46 27.86 -1.59
CA ASP A 9 10.97 28.84 -0.63
C ASP A 9 12.00 28.19 0.32
N ILE A 10 11.77 26.93 0.73
CA ILE A 10 12.72 26.16 1.54
C ILE A 10 14.00 25.86 0.73
N ALA A 11 13.87 25.49 -0.54
CA ALA A 11 15.00 25.22 -1.43
C ALA A 11 15.94 26.42 -1.55
N HIS A 12 15.35 27.61 -1.71
CA HIS A 12 16.10 28.87 -1.71
C HIS A 12 16.79 29.15 -0.37
N ALA A 13 16.09 28.97 0.74
CA ALA A 13 16.64 29.21 2.08
C ALA A 13 17.74 28.22 2.47
N ALA A 14 17.62 26.97 2.07
CA ALA A 14 18.60 25.91 2.37
C ALA A 14 19.73 25.79 1.32
N GLY A 15 19.66 26.54 0.21
CA GLY A 15 20.66 26.48 -0.86
C GLY A 15 20.72 25.13 -1.60
N VAL A 16 19.59 24.46 -1.75
CA VAL A 16 19.47 23.15 -2.40
C VAL A 16 18.38 23.13 -3.46
N SER A 17 18.30 22.06 -4.26
CA SER A 17 17.23 21.91 -5.24
C SER A 17 15.88 21.60 -4.59
N GLN A 18 14.77 21.99 -5.23
CA GLN A 18 13.42 21.64 -4.75
C GLN A 18 13.22 20.12 -4.66
N SER A 19 13.81 19.34 -5.56
CA SER A 19 13.76 17.88 -5.52
C SER A 19 14.44 17.34 -4.26
N THR A 20 15.59 17.90 -3.86
CA THR A 20 16.29 17.55 -2.61
C THR A 20 15.41 17.83 -1.40
N VAL A 21 14.80 19.01 -1.31
CA VAL A 21 13.84 19.34 -0.26
C VAL A 21 12.68 18.34 -0.21
N SER A 22 12.12 18.03 -1.37
CA SER A 22 11.01 17.07 -1.46
C SER A 22 11.40 15.66 -1.00
N MET A 23 12.58 15.18 -1.33
CA MET A 23 13.07 13.86 -0.90
C MET A 23 13.32 13.82 0.61
N ILE A 24 13.97 14.84 1.17
CA ILE A 24 14.28 14.92 2.59
C ILE A 24 12.99 15.03 3.43
N LEU A 25 12.11 15.97 3.12
CA LEU A 25 10.89 16.19 3.90
C LEU A 25 9.86 15.04 3.76
N ASN A 26 9.90 14.28 2.66
CA ASN A 26 9.06 13.10 2.48
C ASN A 26 9.72 11.79 2.96
N LYS A 27 10.90 11.86 3.56
CA LYS A 27 11.64 10.69 4.06
C LYS A 27 11.77 9.56 3.01
N LYS A 28 12.06 9.92 1.75
CA LYS A 28 12.34 8.92 0.72
C LYS A 28 13.79 8.44 0.87
N TYR A 29 13.96 7.30 1.48
CA TYR A 29 15.25 6.74 1.90
C TYR A 29 16.07 6.06 0.79
N ASP A 30 15.60 6.09 -0.45
CA ASP A 30 16.35 5.51 -1.59
C ASP A 30 17.59 6.33 -1.99
N VAL A 31 17.76 7.52 -1.40
CA VAL A 31 18.90 8.41 -1.64
C VAL A 31 19.47 8.86 -0.30
N SER A 32 20.76 8.57 -0.09
CA SER A 32 21.48 9.04 1.09
C SER A 32 21.92 10.49 0.89
N PHE A 33 21.53 11.39 1.79
CA PHE A 33 21.99 12.78 1.82
C PHE A 33 22.98 12.99 2.96
N ALA A 34 23.93 13.92 2.78
CA ALA A 34 24.81 14.34 3.85
C ALA A 34 24.00 14.91 5.03
N LYS A 35 24.37 14.58 6.25
CA LYS A 35 23.66 15.02 7.48
C LYS A 35 23.47 16.54 7.51
N GLU A 36 24.50 17.31 7.16
CA GLU A 36 24.43 18.76 7.06
C GLU A 36 23.32 19.26 6.11
N THR A 37 23.13 18.57 4.97
CA THR A 37 22.11 18.94 3.99
C THR A 37 20.72 18.69 4.56
N VAL A 38 20.53 17.58 5.28
CA VAL A 38 19.27 17.25 5.93
C VAL A 38 18.94 18.31 7.00
N GLU A 39 19.89 18.63 7.86
CA GLU A 39 19.72 19.62 8.92
C GLU A 39 19.42 21.03 8.38
N LYS A 40 20.10 21.47 7.32
CA LYS A 40 19.80 22.74 6.65
C LYS A 40 18.38 22.82 6.13
N VAL A 41 17.89 21.77 5.52
CA VAL A 41 16.52 21.70 4.97
C VAL A 41 15.49 21.67 6.09
N GLU A 42 15.71 20.88 7.15
CA GLU A 42 14.78 20.79 8.28
C GLU A 42 14.71 22.11 9.07
N ASN A 43 15.84 22.76 9.30
CA ASN A 43 15.89 24.05 9.97
C ASN A 43 15.20 25.14 9.14
N ALA A 44 15.47 25.23 7.84
CA ALA A 44 14.80 26.19 6.96
C ALA A 44 13.28 25.96 6.91
N ALA A 45 12.84 24.71 6.88
CA ALA A 45 11.42 24.37 6.92
C ALA A 45 10.76 24.82 8.24
N LYS A 46 11.46 24.64 9.37
CA LYS A 46 10.98 25.05 10.70
C LYS A 46 10.92 26.56 10.86
N GLU A 47 11.97 27.26 10.45
CA GLU A 47 12.06 28.74 10.53
C GLU A 47 11.00 29.44 9.67
N LEU A 48 10.76 28.92 8.45
CA LEU A 48 9.74 29.46 7.56
C LEU A 48 8.32 29.04 7.96
N GLY A 49 8.16 28.20 8.97
CA GLY A 49 6.84 27.69 9.39
C GLY A 49 6.17 26.84 8.30
N TYR A 50 6.96 26.06 7.56
CA TYR A 50 6.43 25.21 6.51
C TYR A 50 5.59 24.08 7.10
N VAL A 51 4.34 24.07 6.74
CA VAL A 51 3.45 22.95 7.01
C VAL A 51 3.40 22.10 5.75
N PRO A 52 3.94 20.87 5.79
CA PRO A 52 3.84 19.97 4.63
C PRO A 52 2.38 19.88 4.20
N PRO A 53 2.09 20.02 2.92
CA PRO A 53 0.71 19.84 2.46
C PRO A 53 0.31 18.46 2.92
N LYS A 54 -0.75 18.37 3.75
CA LYS A 54 -1.35 17.06 4.05
C LYS A 54 -1.43 16.38 2.69
N ARG A 55 -0.70 15.28 2.50
CA ARG A 55 -0.82 14.49 1.28
C ARG A 55 -2.31 14.37 1.07
N LYS A 56 -2.84 15.10 0.10
CA LYS A 56 -4.13 14.72 -0.46
C LYS A 56 -3.83 13.32 -0.95
N THR A 57 -4.11 12.32 -0.10
CA THR A 57 -4.35 10.98 -0.62
C THR A 57 -5.15 11.31 -1.84
N ARG A 58 -4.57 11.15 -3.04
CA ARG A 58 -5.26 11.38 -4.32
C ARG A 58 -6.67 11.00 -3.99
N LYS A 59 -7.62 11.98 -4.06
CA LYS A 59 -9.04 11.69 -3.92
C LYS A 59 -9.23 10.60 -4.91
N GLY A 60 -9.13 9.35 -4.41
CA GLY A 60 -8.98 8.21 -5.25
C GLY A 60 -10.12 8.31 -6.23
N THR A 61 -9.90 8.16 -7.48
CA THR A 61 -10.71 7.20 -8.18
C THR A 61 -11.30 6.32 -7.10
N LYS A 62 -12.63 6.45 -6.81
CA LYS A 62 -13.35 5.65 -5.83
C LYS A 62 -12.54 4.38 -5.64
N ARG A 63 -11.88 4.21 -4.46
CA ARG A 63 -11.07 3.00 -4.23
C ARG A 63 -12.00 1.90 -4.59
N GLU A 64 -11.79 1.27 -5.73
CA GLU A 64 -12.64 0.16 -6.13
C GLU A 64 -12.63 -0.73 -4.93
N LYS A 65 -13.81 -1.05 -4.44
CA LYS A 65 -13.96 -1.84 -3.23
C LYS A 65 -13.45 -3.23 -3.56
N LEU A 66 -12.10 -3.34 -3.61
CA LEU A 66 -11.42 -4.54 -4.04
C LEU A 66 -11.35 -5.55 -2.91
N ARG A 67 -11.80 -6.76 -3.18
CA ARG A 67 -11.58 -7.93 -2.35
C ARG A 67 -10.71 -8.92 -3.10
N VAL A 68 -9.92 -9.68 -2.36
CA VAL A 68 -8.97 -10.63 -2.94
C VAL A 68 -9.32 -12.03 -2.47
N VAL A 69 -9.26 -12.98 -3.39
CA VAL A 69 -9.42 -14.40 -3.08
C VAL A 69 -8.13 -15.12 -3.45
N PHE A 70 -7.54 -15.80 -2.49
CA PHE A 70 -6.47 -16.74 -2.74
C PHE A 70 -7.06 -18.10 -3.07
N CYS A 71 -6.71 -18.62 -4.23
CA CYS A 71 -7.21 -19.89 -4.72
C CYS A 71 -6.02 -20.80 -5.05
N PRO A 72 -5.96 -22.02 -4.50
CA PRO A 72 -4.83 -22.91 -4.73
C PRO A 72 -4.86 -23.59 -6.11
N ASN A 73 -6.02 -23.70 -6.74
CA ASN A 73 -6.15 -24.37 -8.02
C ASN A 73 -7.45 -24.02 -8.74
N LEU A 74 -7.34 -23.37 -9.90
CA LEU A 74 -8.48 -23.00 -10.74
C LEU A 74 -9.00 -24.15 -11.65
N THR A 75 -8.29 -25.27 -11.72
CA THR A 75 -8.75 -26.41 -12.50
C THR A 75 -9.65 -27.37 -11.71
N ASN A 76 -9.68 -27.21 -10.38
CA ASN A 76 -10.55 -28.01 -9.52
C ASN A 76 -11.98 -27.40 -9.51
N PRO A 77 -13.01 -28.15 -9.90
CA PRO A 77 -14.41 -27.68 -9.94
C PRO A 77 -14.90 -27.07 -8.64
N TYR A 78 -14.44 -27.56 -7.50
CA TYR A 78 -14.79 -27.03 -6.18
C TYR A 78 -14.46 -25.53 -6.06
N TYR A 79 -13.21 -25.15 -6.41
CA TYR A 79 -12.79 -23.75 -6.33
C TYR A 79 -13.47 -22.89 -7.40
N VAL A 80 -13.77 -23.44 -8.55
CA VAL A 80 -14.52 -22.72 -9.60
C VAL A 80 -15.92 -22.36 -9.11
N MET A 81 -16.64 -23.31 -8.53
CA MET A 81 -17.98 -23.06 -7.96
C MET A 81 -17.93 -22.07 -6.79
N LEU A 82 -16.95 -22.21 -5.91
CA LEU A 82 -16.74 -21.28 -4.80
C LEU A 82 -16.52 -19.86 -5.29
N LEU A 83 -15.63 -19.69 -6.29
CA LEU A 83 -15.34 -18.37 -6.87
C LEU A 83 -16.55 -17.76 -7.56
N GLN A 84 -17.36 -18.55 -8.27
CA GLN A 84 -18.60 -18.08 -8.88
C GLN A 84 -19.58 -17.54 -7.83
N GLY A 85 -19.74 -18.24 -6.71
CA GLY A 85 -20.59 -17.77 -5.60
C GLY A 85 -20.07 -16.47 -4.97
N ILE A 86 -18.76 -16.39 -4.75
CA ILE A 86 -18.11 -15.18 -4.20
C ILE A 86 -18.27 -14.02 -5.18
N GLU A 87 -18.04 -14.23 -6.48
CA GLU A 87 -18.16 -13.20 -7.51
C GLU A 87 -19.57 -12.66 -7.64
N ALA A 88 -20.57 -13.54 -7.67
CA ALA A 88 -21.99 -13.16 -7.71
C ALA A 88 -22.35 -12.23 -6.54
N HIS A 89 -21.97 -12.60 -5.32
CA HIS A 89 -22.23 -11.80 -4.13
C HIS A 89 -21.42 -10.49 -4.10
N ALA A 90 -20.16 -10.53 -4.53
CA ALA A 90 -19.33 -9.33 -4.62
C ALA A 90 -19.92 -8.31 -5.60
N LYS A 91 -20.40 -8.77 -6.75
CA LYS A 91 -21.08 -7.94 -7.77
C LYS A 91 -22.33 -7.25 -7.21
N GLU A 92 -23.19 -7.98 -6.50
CA GLU A 92 -24.38 -7.41 -5.85
C GLU A 92 -24.03 -6.29 -4.88
N LYS A 93 -22.93 -6.42 -4.15
CA LYS A 93 -22.46 -5.43 -3.18
C LYS A 93 -21.57 -4.34 -3.79
N GLY A 94 -21.33 -4.37 -5.09
CA GLY A 94 -20.48 -3.41 -5.79
C GLY A 94 -19.00 -3.50 -5.42
N PHE A 95 -18.49 -4.72 -5.16
CA PHE A 95 -17.09 -5.00 -4.94
C PHE A 95 -16.45 -5.55 -6.20
N GLY A 96 -15.20 -5.12 -6.48
CA GLY A 96 -14.31 -5.80 -7.43
C GLY A 96 -13.68 -7.02 -6.77
N LEU A 97 -13.52 -8.10 -7.54
CA LEU A 97 -12.85 -9.31 -7.09
C LEU A 97 -11.53 -9.49 -7.82
N PHE A 98 -10.46 -9.75 -7.08
CA PHE A 98 -9.16 -10.14 -7.62
C PHE A 98 -8.83 -11.54 -7.14
N VAL A 99 -8.51 -12.44 -8.08
CA VAL A 99 -8.21 -13.84 -7.78
C VAL A 99 -6.71 -14.08 -7.90
N CYS A 100 -6.09 -14.51 -6.81
CA CYS A 100 -4.71 -14.96 -6.76
C CYS A 100 -4.68 -16.48 -6.88
N ASN A 101 -4.39 -17.01 -8.07
CA ASN A 101 -4.18 -18.43 -8.25
C ASN A 101 -2.76 -18.82 -7.86
N THR A 102 -2.58 -19.48 -6.74
CA THR A 102 -1.27 -19.85 -6.22
C THR A 102 -0.70 -21.11 -6.86
N GLN A 103 -1.53 -21.91 -7.53
CA GLN A 103 -1.17 -23.20 -8.12
C GLN A 103 -0.51 -24.18 -7.13
N ARG A 104 -0.79 -23.99 -5.82
CA ARG A 104 -0.12 -24.71 -4.71
C ARG A 104 1.39 -24.47 -4.66
N ASP A 105 1.88 -23.42 -5.31
CA ASP A 105 3.27 -23.00 -5.24
C ASP A 105 3.45 -22.00 -4.09
N LEU A 106 4.24 -22.40 -3.09
CA LEU A 106 4.52 -21.62 -1.89
C LEU A 106 5.21 -20.27 -2.21
N ARG A 107 6.04 -20.23 -3.26
CA ARG A 107 6.72 -18.98 -3.69
C ARG A 107 5.73 -17.99 -4.28
N MET A 108 4.77 -18.47 -5.06
CA MET A 108 3.70 -17.65 -5.61
C MET A 108 2.79 -17.13 -4.51
N GLU A 109 2.47 -17.98 -3.55
CA GLU A 109 1.64 -17.64 -2.40
C GLU A 109 2.27 -16.54 -1.56
N GLU A 110 3.54 -16.69 -1.18
CA GLU A 110 4.31 -15.68 -0.46
C GLU A 110 4.36 -14.34 -1.22
N ARG A 111 4.63 -14.41 -2.53
CA ARG A 111 4.67 -13.22 -3.39
C ARG A 111 3.32 -12.48 -3.40
N TYR A 112 2.22 -13.20 -3.51
CA TYR A 112 0.89 -12.60 -3.48
C TYR A 112 0.55 -12.03 -2.10
N LEU A 113 0.89 -12.71 -1.01
CA LEU A 113 0.69 -12.18 0.35
C LEU A 113 1.45 -10.86 0.56
N LYS A 114 2.74 -10.79 0.17
CA LYS A 114 3.53 -9.56 0.21
C LYS A 114 2.94 -8.44 -0.65
N MET A 115 2.37 -8.77 -1.81
CA MET A 115 1.69 -7.81 -2.68
C MET A 115 0.42 -7.28 -2.03
N MET A 116 -0.35 -8.13 -1.33
CA MET A 116 -1.57 -7.71 -0.61
C MET A 116 -1.26 -6.74 0.52
N TRP A 117 -0.15 -6.94 1.21
CA TRP A 117 0.34 -5.98 2.22
C TRP A 117 0.52 -4.57 1.67
N GLN A 118 0.98 -4.45 0.41
CA GLN A 118 1.19 -3.16 -0.27
C GLN A 118 -0.12 -2.57 -0.83
N LEU A 119 -0.96 -3.41 -1.44
CA LEU A 119 -2.21 -3.00 -2.09
C LEU A 119 -3.30 -2.62 -1.09
N ARG A 120 -3.28 -3.21 0.11
CA ARG A 120 -4.28 -3.01 1.17
C ARG A 120 -5.72 -3.12 0.65
N PRO A 121 -6.13 -4.30 0.18
CA PRO A 121 -7.51 -4.52 -0.23
C PRO A 121 -8.46 -4.36 0.95
N LEU A 122 -9.77 -4.27 0.70
CA LEU A 122 -10.78 -4.17 1.74
C LEU A 122 -11.01 -5.47 2.52
N GLY A 123 -10.52 -6.59 1.99
CA GLY A 123 -10.59 -7.88 2.64
C GLY A 123 -9.98 -8.97 1.77
N ILE A 124 -9.59 -10.04 2.41
CA ILE A 124 -8.97 -11.22 1.78
C ILE A 124 -9.80 -12.45 2.17
N ILE A 125 -10.10 -13.28 1.19
CA ILE A 125 -10.62 -14.64 1.39
C ILE A 125 -9.48 -15.60 1.04
N TYR A 126 -9.00 -16.32 2.04
CA TYR A 126 -7.85 -17.19 1.90
C TYR A 126 -8.30 -18.65 1.90
N THR A 127 -8.36 -19.27 0.72
CA THR A 127 -8.83 -20.65 0.57
C THR A 127 -7.70 -21.66 0.34
N CYS A 128 -6.45 -21.20 0.42
CA CYS A 128 -5.31 -22.08 0.42
C CYS A 128 -5.22 -22.82 1.75
N ASN A 129 -4.72 -24.06 1.73
CA ASN A 129 -4.44 -24.74 2.99
C ASN A 129 -3.24 -24.04 3.65
N PRO A 130 -3.40 -23.39 4.80
CA PRO A 130 -2.31 -22.64 5.40
C PRO A 130 -1.20 -23.60 5.76
N SER A 131 -0.13 -23.61 4.94
CA SER A 131 1.11 -24.22 5.37
C SER A 131 1.62 -23.44 6.59
N HIS A 132 2.11 -24.13 7.59
CA HIS A 132 2.61 -23.51 8.85
C HIS A 132 3.59 -22.35 8.62
N CYS A 133 4.26 -22.32 7.45
CA CYS A 133 5.23 -21.27 7.12
C CYS A 133 4.64 -19.89 6.80
N PHE A 134 3.34 -19.76 6.56
CA PHE A 134 2.72 -18.45 6.25
C PHE A 134 1.70 -17.98 7.27
N MET A 135 1.46 -18.76 8.33
CA MET A 135 0.48 -18.39 9.35
C MET A 135 0.84 -17.06 10.04
N ASP A 136 2.12 -16.84 10.30
CA ASP A 136 2.60 -15.59 10.90
C ASP A 136 2.34 -14.41 9.96
N LEU A 137 2.69 -14.55 8.69
CA LEU A 137 2.48 -13.49 7.69
C LEU A 137 0.98 -13.22 7.45
N VAL A 138 0.15 -14.26 7.42
CA VAL A 138 -1.31 -14.11 7.33
C VAL A 138 -1.87 -13.44 8.58
N GLY A 139 -1.33 -13.78 9.76
CA GLY A 139 -1.67 -13.13 11.03
C GLY A 139 -1.34 -11.64 11.02
N GLU A 140 -0.12 -11.26 10.62
CA GLU A 140 0.28 -9.86 10.49
C GLU A 140 -0.64 -9.09 9.52
N ILE A 141 -1.01 -9.71 8.39
CA ILE A 141 -1.96 -9.11 7.44
C ILE A 141 -3.33 -8.94 8.08
N ALA A 142 -3.80 -9.91 8.85
CA ALA A 142 -5.12 -9.90 9.48
C ALA A 142 -5.28 -8.80 10.55
N GLU A 143 -4.18 -8.33 11.14
CA GLU A 143 -4.21 -7.17 12.03
C GLU A 143 -4.65 -5.86 11.33
N GLN A 144 -4.45 -5.76 10.01
CA GLN A 144 -4.72 -4.54 9.26
C GLN A 144 -5.79 -4.68 8.18
N ILE A 145 -6.03 -5.90 7.72
CA ILE A 145 -6.96 -6.22 6.62
C ILE A 145 -7.82 -7.40 7.07
N PRO A 146 -9.16 -7.31 7.00
CA PRO A 146 -10.03 -8.45 7.32
C PRO A 146 -9.68 -9.67 6.46
N VAL A 147 -9.35 -10.79 7.10
CA VAL A 147 -9.05 -12.06 6.44
C VAL A 147 -10.07 -13.10 6.89
N ALA A 148 -10.70 -13.79 5.91
CA ALA A 148 -11.50 -14.99 6.11
C ALA A 148 -10.71 -16.21 5.61
N ILE A 149 -10.64 -17.28 6.41
CA ILE A 149 -9.97 -18.55 6.10
C ILE A 149 -11.02 -19.64 5.96
#